data_f3ed0f1f69095dc7cc2c74c923a90537
#
_entry.id   f3ed0f1f69095dc7cc2c74c923a90537
#
_cell.length_a   1.000
_cell.length_b   1.000
_cell.length_c   1.000
_cell.angle_alpha   90.00
_cell.angle_beta   90.00
_cell.angle_gamma   90.00
#
_symmetry.space_group_name_H-M   'P 1'
#
loop_
_entity.id
_entity.type
_entity.pdbx_description
1 polymer ?
#
loop_
_entity_poly.entity_id
_entity_poly.type
_entity_poly.pdbx_seq_one_letter_code
_entity_poly.pdbx_strand_id
1 'polypeptide(L)'
;MKLYWCVILIFAEIHKGVNSVGGFQNFLLRMKAGGNSMRGEQIENAMRLVQQTFADDPSYIPDGVTIHRTDRLIHPRIYLHKYRTTSPAQASIQTQIHEPFYLGDVIPWPDHGYWLCVESNNLHGIQWEGTLQFCNHSIKFRSPLNGEIVEYPISLINATQYGSGETAKEYIKLGTSQLIVYISYDEHTVLLDSGVRFLIDRNKELPTAFEIKQADTVSYSDGNQRGYIQLSVLESQFNPKTDNKELMVADYYDDPVGTGDELQEKPNDSWI
;
A
#
# COMPACT_ATOMS: atom_id res chain seq x y z
N MET A 1 70.59 1.11 45.22
CA MET A 1 69.98 1.38 43.92
C MET A 1 69.59 0.15 43.07
N LYS A 2 69.88 -1.09 43.53
CA LYS A 2 69.54 -2.35 42.81
C LYS A 2 68.23 -3.03 43.28
N LEU A 3 67.72 -2.68 44.43
CA LEU A 3 66.50 -3.28 45.00
C LEU A 3 65.18 -2.67 44.43
N TYR A 4 65.21 -1.45 43.97
CA TYR A 4 64.01 -0.78 43.38
C TYR A 4 63.64 -1.30 41.99
N TRP A 5 64.59 -1.78 41.23
CA TRP A 5 64.37 -2.33 39.90
C TRP A 5 63.71 -3.74 39.90
N CYS A 6 63.98 -4.56 40.91
CA CYS A 6 63.35 -5.86 41.06
C CYS A 6 61.86 -5.78 41.41
N VAL A 7 61.47 -4.77 42.23
CA VAL A 7 60.08 -4.61 42.64
C VAL A 7 59.22 -4.15 41.47
N ILE A 8 59.74 -3.24 40.60
CA ILE A 8 59.03 -2.77 39.40
C ILE A 8 58.87 -3.86 38.35
N LEU A 9 59.86 -4.76 38.19
CA LEU A 9 59.77 -5.87 37.26
C LEU A 9 58.77 -6.95 37.76
N ILE A 10 58.69 -7.20 39.07
CA ILE A 10 57.75 -8.16 39.65
C ILE A 10 56.31 -7.60 39.55
N PHE A 11 56.09 -6.28 39.74
CA PHE A 11 54.77 -5.66 39.50
C PHE A 11 54.38 -5.64 38.01
N ALA A 12 55.34 -5.54 37.10
CA ALA A 12 55.08 -5.61 35.65
C ALA A 12 54.75 -7.05 35.20
N GLU A 13 55.30 -8.07 35.85
CA GLU A 13 54.95 -9.47 35.55
C GLU A 13 53.68 -9.92 36.21
N ILE A 14 53.36 -9.44 37.41
CA ILE A 14 52.05 -9.73 38.06
C ILE A 14 50.89 -9.12 37.27
N HIS A 15 51.10 -7.98 36.59
CA HIS A 15 50.07 -7.39 35.72
C HIS A 15 49.93 -8.12 34.37
N LYS A 16 50.89 -8.96 33.98
CA LYS A 16 50.75 -9.84 32.79
C LYS A 16 50.00 -11.14 33.08
N GLY A 17 49.73 -11.47 34.32
CA GLY A 17 49.08 -12.70 34.73
C GLY A 17 47.56 -12.61 34.94
N VAL A 18 46.93 -11.44 34.85
CA VAL A 18 45.48 -11.34 34.94
C VAL A 18 44.90 -11.33 33.53
N ASN A 19 44.83 -12.49 32.95
CA ASN A 19 44.13 -12.80 31.69
C ASN A 19 42.60 -12.71 31.84
N SER A 20 42.06 -11.78 32.62
CA SER A 20 40.64 -11.42 32.57
C SER A 20 40.33 -10.43 31.43
N VAL A 21 41.37 -9.93 30.77
CA VAL A 21 41.22 -8.98 29.62
C VAL A 21 40.70 -9.66 28.36
N GLY A 22 40.89 -10.98 28.23
CA GLY A 22 40.42 -11.72 27.05
C GLY A 22 38.91 -11.76 26.91
N GLY A 23 38.17 -11.82 28.03
CA GLY A 23 36.71 -11.80 28.00
C GLY A 23 36.14 -10.46 27.56
N PHE A 24 36.70 -9.37 28.09
CA PHE A 24 36.27 -8.01 27.75
C PHE A 24 36.71 -7.60 26.32
N GLN A 25 37.92 -7.97 25.92
CA GLN A 25 38.37 -7.75 24.54
C GLN A 25 37.57 -8.57 23.53
N ASN A 26 37.26 -9.82 23.83
CA ASN A 26 36.38 -10.63 23.01
C ASN A 26 34.95 -10.06 22.97
N PHE A 27 34.45 -9.51 24.06
CA PHE A 27 33.18 -8.78 24.09
C PHE A 27 33.23 -7.52 23.22
N LEU A 28 34.28 -6.70 23.32
CA LEU A 28 34.50 -5.52 22.47
C LEU A 28 34.66 -5.88 20.99
N LEU A 29 35.34 -6.98 20.68
CA LEU A 29 35.47 -7.50 19.31
C LEU A 29 34.13 -7.95 18.74
N ARG A 30 33.30 -8.62 19.56
CA ARG A 30 31.94 -8.98 19.17
C ARG A 30 31.07 -7.75 18.95
N MET A 31 31.14 -6.77 19.84
CA MET A 31 30.43 -5.50 19.66
C MET A 31 30.87 -4.76 18.40
N LYS A 32 32.14 -4.75 18.06
CA LYS A 32 32.66 -4.16 16.83
C LYS A 32 32.26 -4.94 15.59
N ALA A 33 32.21 -6.26 15.67
CA ALA A 33 31.78 -7.13 14.58
C ALA A 33 30.27 -6.97 14.29
N GLY A 34 29.46 -6.74 15.35
CA GLY A 34 28.02 -6.55 15.27
C GLY A 34 27.56 -5.09 15.12
N GLY A 35 28.44 -4.16 14.73
CA GLY A 35 28.06 -2.77 14.46
C GLY A 35 28.11 -1.83 15.68
N ASN A 36 29.05 -1.98 16.56
CA ASN A 36 29.34 -1.11 17.71
C ASN A 36 28.31 -1.02 18.84
N SER A 37 27.23 -1.80 18.82
CA SER A 37 26.26 -1.85 19.92
C SER A 37 25.61 -3.22 20.06
N MET A 38 25.21 -3.60 21.29
CA MET A 38 24.43 -4.83 21.53
C MET A 38 23.14 -4.88 20.71
N ARG A 39 22.50 -3.72 20.51
CA ARG A 39 21.30 -3.60 19.67
C ARG A 39 21.61 -3.94 18.21
N GLY A 40 22.74 -3.46 17.68
CA GLY A 40 23.17 -3.79 16.31
C GLY A 40 23.40 -5.29 16.10
N GLU A 41 24.07 -5.94 17.05
CA GLU A 41 24.29 -7.40 17.03
C GLU A 41 22.97 -8.18 17.07
N GLN A 42 22.03 -7.75 17.90
CA GLN A 42 20.70 -8.38 18.00
C GLN A 42 19.92 -8.23 16.68
N ILE A 43 19.94 -7.05 16.06
CA ILE A 43 19.29 -6.80 14.77
C ILE A 43 19.92 -7.70 13.68
N GLU A 44 21.24 -7.75 13.60
CA GLU A 44 21.95 -8.57 12.61
C GLU A 44 21.67 -10.06 12.78
N ASN A 45 21.63 -10.55 14.02
CA ASN A 45 21.26 -11.93 14.31
C ASN A 45 19.81 -12.22 13.93
N ALA A 46 18.88 -11.30 14.22
CA ALA A 46 17.48 -11.43 13.83
C ALA A 46 17.32 -11.43 12.31
N MET A 47 18.01 -10.53 11.58
CA MET A 47 18.01 -10.52 10.11
C MET A 47 18.50 -11.85 9.54
N ARG A 48 19.60 -12.39 10.06
CA ARG A 48 20.16 -13.68 9.62
C ARG A 48 19.16 -14.82 9.85
N LEU A 49 18.53 -14.85 11.01
CA LEU A 49 17.52 -15.86 11.33
C LEU A 49 16.32 -15.77 10.38
N VAL A 50 15.80 -14.57 10.18
CA VAL A 50 14.70 -14.33 9.23
C VAL A 50 15.09 -14.79 7.83
N GLN A 51 16.27 -14.40 7.33
CA GLN A 51 16.73 -14.82 6.00
C GLN A 51 16.84 -16.34 5.85
N GLN A 52 17.33 -17.03 6.88
CA GLN A 52 17.49 -18.49 6.85
C GLN A 52 16.16 -19.24 6.89
N THR A 53 15.16 -18.74 7.62
CA THR A 53 13.87 -19.42 7.83
C THR A 53 12.74 -18.88 6.98
N PHE A 54 12.99 -17.81 6.21
CA PHE A 54 11.91 -17.11 5.47
C PHE A 54 11.22 -18.03 4.46
N ALA A 55 11.97 -18.81 3.71
CA ALA A 55 11.43 -19.70 2.69
C ALA A 55 10.82 -21.01 3.24
N ASP A 56 11.04 -21.32 4.52
CA ASP A 56 10.53 -22.56 5.14
C ASP A 56 9.07 -22.43 5.59
N ASP A 57 8.52 -21.22 5.57
CA ASP A 57 7.14 -20.96 5.98
C ASP A 57 6.15 -21.41 4.90
N PRO A 58 5.06 -22.14 5.26
CA PRO A 58 4.04 -22.57 4.29
C PRO A 58 3.33 -21.43 3.54
N SER A 59 3.34 -20.21 4.06
CA SER A 59 2.75 -19.04 3.44
C SER A 59 3.68 -18.33 2.45
N TYR A 60 4.92 -18.80 2.31
CA TYR A 60 5.90 -18.27 1.38
C TYR A 60 5.52 -18.59 -0.07
N ILE A 61 5.66 -17.60 -0.95
CA ILE A 61 5.39 -17.75 -2.38
C ILE A 61 6.71 -17.84 -3.13
N PRO A 62 7.18 -19.08 -3.48
CA PRO A 62 8.53 -19.30 -4.02
C PRO A 62 8.72 -18.72 -5.43
N ASP A 63 7.67 -18.69 -6.25
CA ASP A 63 7.73 -18.12 -7.60
C ASP A 63 7.72 -16.59 -7.58
N GLY A 64 7.50 -16.00 -6.40
CA GLY A 64 7.36 -14.56 -6.25
C GLY A 64 6.09 -14.01 -6.89
N VAL A 65 5.88 -12.71 -6.70
CA VAL A 65 4.79 -11.97 -7.35
C VAL A 65 5.34 -10.63 -7.84
N THR A 66 4.95 -10.25 -9.06
CA THR A 66 5.27 -8.92 -9.58
C THR A 66 4.20 -7.94 -9.14
N ILE A 67 4.58 -6.87 -8.48
CA ILE A 67 3.67 -5.81 -8.04
C ILE A 67 3.00 -5.20 -9.27
N HIS A 68 1.68 -5.10 -9.24
CA HIS A 68 0.88 -4.62 -10.36
C HIS A 68 1.35 -3.25 -10.87
N ARG A 69 1.45 -3.07 -12.19
CA ARG A 69 1.93 -1.86 -12.87
C ARG A 69 3.35 -1.42 -12.47
N THR A 70 4.14 -2.34 -11.96
CA THR A 70 5.57 -2.13 -11.69
C THR A 70 6.37 -3.33 -12.17
N ASP A 71 7.69 -3.16 -12.34
CA ASP A 71 8.59 -4.27 -12.68
C ASP A 71 9.20 -4.93 -11.42
N ARG A 72 8.69 -4.59 -10.22
CA ARG A 72 9.23 -5.11 -8.96
C ARG A 72 8.70 -6.49 -8.65
N LEU A 73 9.59 -7.47 -8.61
CA LEU A 73 9.33 -8.83 -8.16
C LEU A 73 9.65 -8.91 -6.66
N ILE A 74 8.75 -9.50 -5.88
CA ILE A 74 8.91 -9.78 -4.46
C ILE A 74 8.54 -11.24 -4.17
N HIS A 75 9.15 -11.83 -3.12
CA HIS A 75 8.84 -13.19 -2.66
C HIS A 75 8.22 -13.10 -1.25
N PRO A 76 6.92 -12.82 -1.17
CA PRO A 76 6.28 -12.54 0.10
C PRO A 76 5.84 -13.82 0.83
N ARG A 77 5.62 -13.67 2.14
CA ARG A 77 4.71 -14.51 2.93
C ARG A 77 3.40 -13.77 3.07
N ILE A 78 2.27 -14.43 2.79
CA ILE A 78 0.96 -13.81 2.91
C ILE A 78 0.06 -14.67 3.79
N TYR A 79 -0.56 -14.05 4.80
CA TYR A 79 -1.42 -14.71 5.78
C TYR A 79 -2.81 -14.07 5.79
N LEU A 80 -3.86 -14.87 5.61
CA LEU A 80 -5.24 -14.40 5.79
C LEU A 80 -5.54 -14.15 7.27
N HIS A 81 -6.16 -13.02 7.57
CA HIS A 81 -6.68 -12.74 8.90
C HIS A 81 -7.93 -13.58 9.20
N LYS A 82 -7.76 -14.65 9.97
CA LYS A 82 -8.78 -15.68 10.24
C LYS A 82 -10.02 -15.18 11.01
N TYR A 83 -9.99 -14.00 11.62
CA TYR A 83 -10.98 -13.58 12.60
C TYR A 83 -11.73 -12.27 12.29
N ARG A 84 -11.53 -11.68 11.13
CA ARG A 84 -12.29 -10.48 10.77
C ARG A 84 -13.39 -10.81 9.78
N THR A 85 -14.63 -10.79 10.28
CA THR A 85 -15.87 -10.83 9.48
C THR A 85 -16.14 -9.51 8.74
N THR A 86 -15.19 -8.58 8.74
CA THR A 86 -15.33 -7.31 8.05
C THR A 86 -15.00 -7.48 6.57
N SER A 87 -15.93 -7.06 5.73
CA SER A 87 -15.69 -6.90 4.29
C SER A 87 -15.09 -5.53 4.03
N PRO A 88 -14.04 -5.40 3.22
CA PRO A 88 -13.32 -6.48 2.51
C PRO A 88 -12.35 -7.25 3.42
N ALA A 89 -11.99 -8.45 2.97
CA ALA A 89 -11.03 -9.29 3.67
C ALA A 89 -9.66 -8.60 3.78
N GLN A 90 -8.96 -8.87 4.88
CA GLN A 90 -7.60 -8.37 5.11
C GLN A 90 -6.63 -9.54 5.25
N ALA A 91 -5.38 -9.31 4.83
CA ALA A 91 -4.27 -10.22 4.98
C ALA A 91 -3.03 -9.49 5.50
N SER A 92 -2.14 -10.20 6.18
CA SER A 92 -0.80 -9.69 6.48
C SER A 92 0.18 -10.11 5.41
N ILE A 93 1.12 -9.24 5.08
CA ILE A 93 2.24 -9.53 4.18
C ILE A 93 3.55 -9.29 4.91
N GLN A 94 4.53 -10.12 4.61
CA GLN A 94 5.91 -9.95 5.03
C GLN A 94 6.83 -10.20 3.83
N THR A 95 7.90 -9.41 3.72
CA THR A 95 8.97 -9.62 2.74
C THR A 95 10.33 -9.44 3.39
N GLN A 96 11.35 -9.95 2.75
CA GLN A 96 12.72 -9.74 3.20
C GLN A 96 13.13 -8.26 3.04
N ILE A 97 14.14 -7.84 3.78
CA ILE A 97 14.56 -6.41 3.83
C ILE A 97 14.94 -5.83 2.47
N HIS A 98 15.46 -6.65 1.57
CA HIS A 98 15.88 -6.23 0.22
C HIS A 98 14.75 -6.24 -0.82
N GLU A 99 13.54 -6.68 -0.44
CA GLU A 99 12.35 -6.72 -1.28
C GLU A 99 11.27 -5.80 -0.71
N PRO A 100 11.45 -4.47 -0.77
CA PRO A 100 10.50 -3.53 -0.21
C PRO A 100 9.18 -3.52 -0.99
N PHE A 101 8.09 -3.39 -0.27
CA PHE A 101 6.78 -3.00 -0.81
C PHE A 101 6.31 -1.75 -0.09
N TYR A 102 5.40 -1.02 -0.71
CA TYR A 102 5.00 0.30 -0.22
C TYR A 102 3.49 0.43 -0.11
N LEU A 103 3.09 1.45 0.63
CA LEU A 103 1.69 1.87 0.70
C LEU A 103 1.14 2.08 -0.72
N GLY A 104 -0.04 1.53 -1.01
CA GLY A 104 -0.68 1.64 -2.31
C GLY A 104 -0.23 0.63 -3.37
N ASP A 105 0.81 -0.18 -3.11
CA ASP A 105 1.17 -1.26 -4.02
C ASP A 105 0.01 -2.27 -4.12
N VAL A 106 -0.28 -2.72 -5.33
CA VAL A 106 -1.27 -3.76 -5.57
C VAL A 106 -0.53 -5.07 -5.85
N ILE A 107 -0.79 -6.05 -5.00
CA ILE A 107 -0.09 -7.34 -4.99
C ILE A 107 -1.03 -8.41 -5.54
N PRO A 108 -0.70 -9.03 -6.69
CA PRO A 108 -1.44 -10.18 -7.20
C PRO A 108 -1.06 -11.42 -6.36
N TRP A 109 -2.01 -11.94 -5.59
CA TRP A 109 -1.81 -13.18 -4.86
C TRP A 109 -2.36 -14.34 -5.70
N PRO A 110 -1.57 -15.31 -6.09
CA PRO A 110 -2.01 -16.44 -6.90
C PRO A 110 -3.25 -17.12 -6.31
N ASP A 111 -4.25 -17.38 -7.15
CA ASP A 111 -5.55 -17.97 -6.79
C ASP A 111 -6.44 -17.15 -5.83
N HIS A 112 -5.94 -16.03 -5.30
CA HIS A 112 -6.64 -15.17 -4.35
C HIS A 112 -6.90 -13.75 -4.87
N GLY A 113 -6.55 -13.45 -6.13
CA GLY A 113 -6.82 -12.15 -6.79
C GLY A 113 -5.86 -11.04 -6.37
N TYR A 114 -6.32 -9.80 -6.49
CA TYR A 114 -5.52 -8.61 -6.22
C TYR A 114 -5.74 -8.08 -4.81
N TRP A 115 -4.66 -7.56 -4.21
CA TRP A 115 -4.64 -7.05 -2.85
C TRP A 115 -3.94 -5.71 -2.78
N LEU A 116 -4.60 -4.69 -2.25
CA LEU A 116 -4.04 -3.35 -2.07
C LEU A 116 -3.32 -3.26 -0.74
N CYS A 117 -2.09 -2.78 -0.74
CA CYS A 117 -1.31 -2.52 0.46
C CYS A 117 -1.82 -1.24 1.14
N VAL A 118 -2.43 -1.38 2.31
CA VAL A 118 -2.98 -0.28 3.11
C VAL A 118 -2.10 0.10 4.29
N GLU A 119 -1.08 -0.70 4.58
CA GLU A 119 -0.07 -0.42 5.60
C GLU A 119 1.24 -1.08 5.21
N SER A 120 2.35 -0.36 5.33
CA SER A 120 3.69 -0.86 5.05
C SER A 120 4.67 -0.28 6.05
N ASN A 121 5.38 -1.14 6.76
CA ASN A 121 6.35 -0.79 7.78
C ASN A 121 7.65 -1.56 7.60
N ASN A 122 8.76 -0.85 7.78
CA ASN A 122 10.08 -1.48 7.90
C ASN A 122 10.33 -1.83 9.37
N LEU A 123 10.26 -3.11 9.71
CA LEU A 123 10.46 -3.59 11.08
C LEU A 123 11.96 -3.55 11.45
N HIS A 124 12.40 -2.42 11.97
CA HIS A 124 13.77 -2.19 12.49
C HIS A 124 14.91 -2.55 11.51
N GLY A 125 14.66 -2.56 10.20
CA GLY A 125 15.63 -2.99 9.20
C GLY A 125 15.82 -4.51 9.11
N ILE A 126 14.92 -5.30 9.70
CA ILE A 126 14.98 -6.77 9.69
C ILE A 126 14.19 -7.32 8.51
N GLN A 127 12.95 -6.87 8.36
CA GLN A 127 12.02 -7.26 7.29
C GLN A 127 11.00 -6.14 7.05
N TRP A 128 10.28 -6.22 5.95
CA TRP A 128 9.08 -5.42 5.71
C TRP A 128 7.86 -6.22 6.16
N GLU A 129 6.90 -5.52 6.75
CA GLU A 129 5.60 -6.07 7.10
C GLU A 129 4.49 -5.07 6.81
N GLY A 130 3.29 -5.57 6.56
CA GLY A 130 2.16 -4.70 6.25
C GLY A 130 0.83 -5.42 6.25
N THR A 131 -0.20 -4.63 5.96
CA THR A 131 -1.58 -5.08 5.85
C THR A 131 -2.05 -4.91 4.41
N LEU A 132 -2.63 -5.96 3.87
CA LEU A 132 -3.27 -5.99 2.57
C LEU A 132 -4.79 -5.99 2.72
N GLN A 133 -5.46 -5.31 1.82
CA GLN A 133 -6.91 -5.27 1.70
C GLN A 133 -7.34 -5.85 0.35
N PHE A 134 -8.30 -6.77 0.37
CA PHE A 134 -8.76 -7.45 -0.84
C PHE A 134 -9.41 -6.47 -1.83
N CYS A 135 -8.97 -6.53 -3.09
CA CYS A 135 -9.59 -5.82 -4.20
C CYS A 135 -10.76 -6.66 -4.73
N ASN A 136 -11.97 -6.34 -4.29
CA ASN A 136 -13.17 -7.10 -4.63
C ASN A 136 -13.76 -6.76 -6.00
N HIS A 137 -13.35 -5.65 -6.62
CA HIS A 137 -13.78 -5.20 -7.94
C HIS A 137 -12.61 -4.67 -8.76
N SER A 138 -12.86 -4.43 -10.05
CA SER A 138 -12.02 -3.60 -10.91
C SER A 138 -12.86 -2.51 -11.56
N ILE A 139 -12.27 -1.35 -11.79
CA ILE A 139 -12.89 -0.27 -12.55
C ILE A 139 -12.09 0.02 -13.80
N LYS A 140 -12.80 0.46 -14.84
CA LYS A 140 -12.22 0.97 -16.07
C LYS A 140 -12.66 2.41 -16.26
N PHE A 141 -11.72 3.26 -16.59
CA PHE A 141 -12.00 4.64 -16.89
C PHE A 141 -11.06 5.14 -17.99
N ARG A 142 -11.49 6.22 -18.64
CA ARG A 142 -10.64 6.94 -19.57
C ARG A 142 -9.70 7.83 -18.79
N SER A 143 -8.40 7.59 -18.91
CA SER A 143 -7.40 8.39 -18.20
C SER A 143 -7.47 9.86 -18.63
N PRO A 144 -7.57 10.80 -17.69
CA PRO A 144 -7.50 12.23 -18.02
C PRO A 144 -6.14 12.65 -18.59
N LEU A 145 -5.10 11.85 -18.36
CA LEU A 145 -3.73 12.15 -18.79
C LEU A 145 -3.56 12.03 -20.31
N ASN A 146 -4.02 10.91 -20.87
CA ASN A 146 -3.77 10.56 -22.28
C ASN A 146 -5.00 10.03 -23.03
N GLY A 147 -6.16 9.95 -22.39
CA GLY A 147 -7.39 9.46 -22.97
C GLY A 147 -7.44 7.93 -23.16
N GLU A 148 -6.43 7.19 -22.73
CA GLU A 148 -6.43 5.73 -22.81
C GLU A 148 -7.36 5.11 -21.77
N ILE A 149 -7.92 3.93 -22.10
CA ILE A 149 -8.69 3.15 -21.14
C ILE A 149 -7.72 2.38 -20.27
N VAL A 150 -7.80 2.65 -18.98
CA VAL A 150 -7.01 1.98 -17.95
C VAL A 150 -7.91 1.17 -17.03
N GLU A 151 -7.41 0.01 -16.58
CA GLU A 151 -8.12 -0.85 -15.63
C GLU A 151 -7.34 -0.94 -14.33
N TYR A 152 -8.06 -0.75 -13.21
CA TYR A 152 -7.49 -0.84 -11.86
C TYR A 152 -8.30 -1.77 -10.98
N PRO A 153 -7.64 -2.69 -10.27
CA PRO A 153 -8.28 -3.39 -9.16
C PRO A 153 -8.51 -2.40 -8.01
N ILE A 154 -9.69 -2.47 -7.42
CA ILE A 154 -10.13 -1.59 -6.34
C ILE A 154 -10.68 -2.37 -5.16
N SER A 155 -10.53 -1.79 -3.97
CA SER A 155 -11.26 -2.26 -2.79
C SER A 155 -12.47 -1.36 -2.57
N LEU A 156 -13.67 -1.93 -2.70
CA LEU A 156 -14.93 -1.23 -2.59
C LEU A 156 -15.61 -1.60 -1.27
N ILE A 157 -15.99 -0.58 -0.51
CA ILE A 157 -16.56 -0.68 0.83
C ILE A 157 -17.87 0.11 0.89
N ASN A 158 -18.88 -0.45 1.55
CA ASN A 158 -20.10 0.28 1.80
C ASN A 158 -19.91 1.22 3.01
N ALA A 159 -20.01 2.52 2.80
CA ALA A 159 -19.83 3.54 3.83
C ALA A 159 -20.82 3.42 4.99
N THR A 160 -22.04 2.92 4.73
CA THR A 160 -23.09 2.76 5.75
C THR A 160 -22.77 1.69 6.79
N GLN A 161 -21.88 0.75 6.50
CA GLN A 161 -21.48 -0.29 7.46
C GLN A 161 -20.45 0.18 8.49
N TYR A 162 -19.74 1.27 8.22
CA TYR A 162 -18.67 1.77 9.09
C TYR A 162 -19.09 2.89 10.06
N GLY A 163 -20.28 3.47 9.87
CA GLY A 163 -20.79 4.54 10.74
C GLY A 163 -21.43 4.10 12.06
N SER A 164 -21.49 2.79 12.35
CA SER A 164 -22.25 2.29 13.51
C SER A 164 -21.36 1.89 14.70
N GLY A 165 -20.46 2.77 15.09
CA GLY A 165 -19.68 2.61 16.34
C GLY A 165 -20.45 2.89 17.61
N GLU A 166 -21.67 3.44 17.58
CA GLU A 166 -22.48 3.71 18.75
C GLU A 166 -23.96 3.41 18.53
N THR A 167 -24.46 2.54 19.40
CA THR A 167 -25.86 2.28 19.78
C THR A 167 -26.93 2.54 18.72
N ALA A 168 -27.20 1.47 17.98
CA ALA A 168 -28.33 1.30 17.10
C ALA A 168 -29.70 1.54 17.80
N LYS A 169 -30.24 2.73 17.72
CA LYS A 169 -31.68 2.93 18.04
C LYS A 169 -32.48 3.71 17.02
N GLU A 170 -31.90 4.44 16.08
CA GLU A 170 -32.65 5.06 14.98
C GLU A 170 -31.81 5.10 13.72
N TYR A 171 -31.97 4.06 12.87
CA TYR A 171 -31.44 4.09 11.52
C TYR A 171 -32.39 4.87 10.63
N ILE A 172 -32.10 6.11 10.35
CA ILE A 172 -32.57 6.72 9.11
C ILE A 172 -31.74 6.05 7.99
N LYS A 173 -32.32 5.05 7.33
CA LYS A 173 -31.83 4.59 6.03
C LYS A 173 -32.01 5.72 5.04
N LEU A 174 -31.08 6.65 5.01
CA LEU A 174 -30.92 7.50 3.85
C LEU A 174 -30.52 6.59 2.70
N GLY A 175 -31.41 6.45 1.72
CA GLY A 175 -31.23 5.57 0.57
C GLY A 175 -30.15 6.06 -0.42
N THR A 176 -29.10 6.69 0.08
CA THR A 176 -27.92 7.08 -0.68
C THR A 176 -26.89 5.98 -0.56
N SER A 177 -26.74 5.19 -1.62
CA SER A 177 -25.70 4.15 -1.74
C SER A 177 -24.34 4.83 -1.88
N GLN A 178 -23.84 5.41 -0.78
CA GLN A 178 -22.51 5.97 -0.75
C GLN A 178 -21.50 4.83 -0.56
N LEU A 179 -20.59 4.67 -1.50
CA LEU A 179 -19.51 3.70 -1.44
C LEU A 179 -18.19 4.44 -1.27
N ILE A 180 -17.26 3.75 -0.64
CA ILE A 180 -15.86 4.17 -0.54
C ILE A 180 -15.04 3.22 -1.41
N VAL A 181 -14.23 3.78 -2.29
CA VAL A 181 -13.31 3.05 -3.16
C VAL A 181 -11.89 3.40 -2.76
N TYR A 182 -11.09 2.38 -2.52
CA TYR A 182 -9.63 2.52 -2.39
C TYR A 182 -8.96 2.04 -3.66
N ILE A 183 -8.13 2.89 -4.24
CA ILE A 183 -7.40 2.66 -5.49
C ILE A 183 -5.93 3.05 -5.32
N SER A 184 -5.03 2.33 -5.96
CA SER A 184 -3.59 2.65 -5.97
C SER A 184 -3.33 4.06 -6.49
N TYR A 185 -2.39 4.77 -5.89
CA TYR A 185 -1.94 6.09 -6.32
C TYR A 185 -0.93 5.96 -7.45
N ASP A 186 -1.23 6.53 -8.62
CA ASP A 186 -0.30 6.67 -9.73
C ASP A 186 -0.63 7.90 -10.60
N GLU A 187 0.06 8.07 -11.73
CA GLU A 187 -0.09 9.19 -12.64
C GLU A 187 -1.47 9.32 -13.28
N HIS A 188 -2.22 8.22 -13.40
CA HIS A 188 -3.58 8.22 -13.96
C HIS A 188 -4.62 8.48 -12.86
N THR A 189 -4.43 7.83 -11.71
CA THR A 189 -5.42 7.83 -10.62
C THR A 189 -5.41 9.14 -9.82
N VAL A 190 -4.25 9.82 -9.74
CA VAL A 190 -4.14 11.13 -9.08
C VAL A 190 -4.98 12.22 -9.75
N LEU A 191 -5.30 12.03 -11.02
CA LEU A 191 -6.13 12.94 -11.81
C LEU A 191 -7.65 12.66 -11.72
N LEU A 192 -8.02 11.61 -10.97
CA LEU A 192 -9.43 11.33 -10.71
C LEU A 192 -9.99 12.37 -9.73
N ASP A 193 -11.00 13.10 -10.18
CA ASP A 193 -11.65 14.16 -9.41
C ASP A 193 -13.19 14.02 -9.45
N SER A 194 -13.84 14.90 -8.74
CA SER A 194 -15.32 14.97 -8.71
C SER A 194 -15.91 15.07 -10.12
N GLY A 195 -16.97 14.30 -10.37
CA GLY A 195 -17.65 14.23 -11.65
C GLY A 195 -17.18 13.09 -12.56
N VAL A 196 -16.01 12.50 -12.33
CA VAL A 196 -15.58 11.31 -13.08
C VAL A 196 -16.49 10.13 -12.74
N ARG A 197 -16.93 9.40 -13.79
CA ARG A 197 -17.85 8.28 -13.67
C ARG A 197 -17.17 6.97 -14.06
N PHE A 198 -17.64 5.87 -13.48
CA PHE A 198 -17.22 4.52 -13.84
C PHE A 198 -18.37 3.52 -13.66
N LEU A 199 -18.27 2.37 -14.34
CA LEU A 199 -19.27 1.33 -14.32
C LEU A 199 -18.82 0.16 -13.47
N ILE A 200 -19.70 -0.34 -12.61
CA ILE A 200 -19.49 -1.56 -11.83
C ILE A 200 -20.66 -2.52 -12.13
N ASP A 201 -20.47 -3.80 -11.77
CA ASP A 201 -21.52 -4.83 -11.83
C ASP A 201 -21.85 -5.30 -13.24
N ARG A 202 -20.92 -6.07 -13.81
CA ARG A 202 -21.04 -6.67 -15.15
C ARG A 202 -22.22 -7.66 -15.30
N ASN A 203 -22.75 -8.14 -14.19
CA ASN A 203 -23.76 -9.22 -14.22
C ASN A 203 -25.17 -8.70 -14.44
N LYS A 204 -25.38 -7.40 -14.41
CA LYS A 204 -26.70 -6.79 -14.67
C LYS A 204 -26.91 -6.55 -16.15
N GLU A 205 -28.14 -6.55 -16.56
CA GLU A 205 -28.53 -6.17 -17.92
C GLU A 205 -28.09 -4.76 -18.26
N LEU A 206 -28.19 -3.85 -17.28
CA LEU A 206 -27.58 -2.51 -17.30
C LEU A 206 -26.60 -2.40 -16.13
N PRO A 207 -25.33 -2.08 -16.37
CA PRO A 207 -24.37 -1.86 -15.31
C PRO A 207 -24.76 -0.63 -14.49
N THR A 208 -24.40 -0.64 -13.21
CA THR A 208 -24.61 0.52 -12.34
C THR A 208 -23.45 1.51 -12.55
N ALA A 209 -23.78 2.77 -12.83
CA ALA A 209 -22.81 3.84 -12.89
C ALA A 209 -22.59 4.44 -11.49
N PHE A 210 -21.37 4.84 -11.22
CA PHE A 210 -20.98 5.56 -10.01
C PHE A 210 -20.22 6.81 -10.40
N GLU A 211 -20.45 7.90 -9.66
CA GLU A 211 -19.80 9.18 -9.86
C GLU A 211 -18.97 9.55 -8.64
N ILE A 212 -17.74 9.96 -8.84
CA ILE A 212 -16.86 10.46 -7.79
C ILE A 212 -17.41 11.79 -7.28
N LYS A 213 -17.65 11.88 -5.98
CA LYS A 213 -18.05 13.12 -5.31
C LYS A 213 -16.90 13.80 -4.58
N GLN A 214 -15.94 13.01 -4.15
CA GLN A 214 -14.73 13.49 -3.48
C GLN A 214 -13.59 12.52 -3.69
N ALA A 215 -12.41 13.03 -3.97
CA ALA A 215 -11.16 12.28 -4.01
C ALA A 215 -10.22 12.79 -2.91
N ASP A 216 -9.75 11.91 -2.04
CA ASP A 216 -8.73 12.21 -1.04
C ASP A 216 -7.40 11.60 -1.52
N THR A 217 -6.55 12.44 -2.07
CA THR A 217 -5.23 12.09 -2.59
C THR A 217 -4.10 12.37 -1.60
N VAL A 218 -4.42 12.89 -0.42
CA VAL A 218 -3.42 13.41 0.55
C VAL A 218 -3.30 12.54 1.78
N SER A 219 -4.43 12.14 2.37
CA SER A 219 -4.44 11.48 3.70
C SER A 219 -3.71 10.13 3.72
N TYR A 220 -3.65 9.44 2.60
CA TYR A 220 -3.08 8.09 2.48
C TYR A 220 -1.88 8.04 1.53
N SER A 221 -1.16 9.15 1.44
CA SER A 221 0.08 9.29 0.66
C SER A 221 1.28 9.41 1.59
N ASP A 222 2.41 8.82 1.20
CA ASP A 222 3.68 8.93 1.93
C ASP A 222 4.49 10.20 1.55
N GLY A 223 3.91 11.07 0.72
CA GLY A 223 4.57 12.28 0.20
C GLY A 223 5.56 12.03 -0.94
N ASN A 224 5.83 10.78 -1.32
CA ASN A 224 6.73 10.39 -2.42
C ASN A 224 5.96 9.90 -3.65
N GLN A 225 4.75 10.36 -3.85
CA GLN A 225 3.84 9.89 -4.91
C GLN A 225 3.51 8.39 -4.79
N ARG A 226 3.47 7.89 -3.55
CA ARG A 226 3.10 6.52 -3.22
C ARG A 226 1.97 6.55 -2.23
N GLY A 227 1.08 5.59 -2.33
CA GLY A 227 -0.07 5.50 -1.45
C GLY A 227 -1.29 4.95 -2.18
N TYR A 228 -2.44 5.18 -1.60
CA TYR A 228 -3.71 4.92 -2.23
C TYR A 228 -4.63 6.13 -2.08
N ILE A 229 -5.58 6.23 -2.99
CA ILE A 229 -6.57 7.30 -3.01
C ILE A 229 -7.88 6.75 -2.48
N GLN A 230 -8.53 7.50 -1.60
CA GLN A 230 -9.89 7.22 -1.15
C GLN A 230 -10.87 8.06 -1.98
N LEU A 231 -11.73 7.38 -2.73
CA LEU A 231 -12.79 8.02 -3.49
C LEU A 231 -14.14 7.78 -2.79
N SER A 232 -14.86 8.86 -2.52
CA SER A 232 -16.27 8.80 -2.11
C SER A 232 -17.14 8.86 -3.34
N VAL A 233 -17.92 7.80 -3.59
CA VAL A 233 -18.71 7.67 -4.81
C VAL A 233 -20.19 7.50 -4.51
N LEU A 234 -21.04 8.05 -5.36
CA LEU A 234 -22.48 7.89 -5.31
C LEU A 234 -22.98 7.18 -6.55
N GLU A 235 -24.04 6.40 -6.39
CA GLU A 235 -24.74 5.80 -7.51
C GLU A 235 -25.27 6.89 -8.46
N SER A 236 -25.02 6.71 -9.74
CA SER A 236 -25.45 7.55 -10.85
C SER A 236 -26.22 6.69 -11.85
N GLN A 237 -26.90 7.35 -12.79
CA GLN A 237 -27.64 6.62 -13.81
C GLN A 237 -26.71 6.26 -14.99
N PHE A 238 -26.88 5.03 -15.48
CA PHE A 238 -26.27 4.62 -16.74
C PHE A 238 -26.85 5.44 -17.90
N ASN A 239 -25.98 6.03 -18.73
CA ASN A 239 -26.40 6.81 -19.89
C ASN A 239 -26.03 6.04 -21.20
N PRO A 240 -26.99 5.44 -21.90
CA PRO A 240 -26.69 4.67 -23.11
C PRO A 240 -26.06 5.48 -24.26
N LYS A 241 -26.10 6.81 -24.21
CA LYS A 241 -25.53 7.69 -25.24
C LYS A 241 -24.05 7.93 -25.04
N THR A 242 -23.61 7.99 -23.78
CA THR A 242 -22.22 8.32 -23.44
C THR A 242 -21.43 7.13 -22.93
N ASP A 243 -22.11 6.17 -22.28
CA ASP A 243 -21.47 5.05 -21.62
C ASP A 243 -21.35 3.82 -22.56
N ASN A 244 -20.22 3.15 -22.53
CA ASN A 244 -20.00 1.93 -23.26
C ASN A 244 -20.09 0.70 -22.32
N LYS A 245 -21.19 -0.05 -22.46
CA LYS A 245 -21.46 -1.24 -21.65
C LYS A 245 -20.47 -2.38 -21.91
N GLU A 246 -20.08 -2.59 -23.15
CA GLU A 246 -19.21 -3.72 -23.53
C GLU A 246 -17.80 -3.55 -22.95
N LEU A 247 -17.27 -2.33 -23.04
CA LEU A 247 -15.98 -1.97 -22.47
C LEU A 247 -16.03 -1.70 -20.97
N MET A 248 -17.24 -1.54 -20.39
CA MET A 248 -17.44 -1.13 -19.02
C MET A 248 -16.80 0.22 -18.67
N VAL A 249 -16.94 1.19 -19.58
CA VAL A 249 -16.39 2.54 -19.44
C VAL A 249 -17.53 3.54 -19.49
N ALA A 250 -17.66 4.38 -18.47
CA ALA A 250 -18.56 5.51 -18.47
C ALA A 250 -17.96 6.66 -19.31
N ASP A 251 -18.82 7.50 -19.87
CA ASP A 251 -18.46 8.69 -20.65
C ASP A 251 -17.46 8.40 -21.79
N TYR A 252 -17.57 7.19 -22.37
CA TYR A 252 -16.68 6.72 -23.43
C TYR A 252 -16.81 7.52 -24.73
N TYR A 253 -18.05 7.92 -25.07
CA TYR A 253 -18.37 8.65 -26.29
C TYR A 253 -18.35 10.19 -26.13
N ASP A 254 -18.15 10.67 -24.89
CA ASP A 254 -17.95 12.09 -24.67
C ASP A 254 -16.53 12.48 -25.12
N ASP A 255 -16.41 13.55 -25.88
CA ASP A 255 -15.10 14.09 -26.21
C ASP A 255 -14.38 14.51 -24.94
N PRO A 256 -13.07 14.23 -24.80
CA PRO A 256 -12.32 14.68 -23.64
C PRO A 256 -12.44 16.21 -23.56
N VAL A 257 -13.04 16.69 -22.50
CA VAL A 257 -13.17 18.13 -22.21
C VAL A 257 -11.75 18.71 -22.21
N GLY A 258 -11.41 19.46 -23.26
CA GLY A 258 -10.21 20.27 -23.21
C GLY A 258 -9.39 20.51 -24.45
N THR A 259 -9.95 20.40 -25.66
CA THR A 259 -9.31 21.00 -26.84
C THR A 259 -10.34 21.74 -27.67
N GLY A 260 -10.75 22.87 -27.22
CA GLY A 260 -11.70 23.64 -27.98
C GLY A 260 -12.07 24.96 -27.33
N ASP A 261 -11.14 25.88 -27.30
CA ASP A 261 -11.47 27.28 -27.38
C ASP A 261 -12.23 27.51 -28.68
N GLU A 262 -13.53 27.46 -28.63
CA GLU A 262 -14.39 28.34 -29.42
C GLU A 262 -15.30 29.03 -28.43
N LEU A 263 -14.79 30.17 -27.92
CA LEU A 263 -15.61 31.24 -27.44
C LEU A 263 -16.57 31.64 -28.57
N GLN A 264 -17.72 30.99 -28.61
CA GLN A 264 -18.85 31.56 -29.36
C GLN A 264 -19.16 32.91 -28.70
N GLU A 265 -18.68 33.98 -29.32
CA GLU A 265 -19.12 35.33 -29.06
C GLU A 265 -20.65 35.34 -29.15
N LYS A 266 -21.31 35.55 -28.02
CA LYS A 266 -22.73 35.85 -27.99
C LYS A 266 -22.91 37.14 -28.83
N PRO A 267 -23.82 37.16 -29.80
CA PRO A 267 -24.13 38.40 -30.51
C PRO A 267 -24.59 39.45 -29.51
N ASN A 268 -23.92 40.57 -29.58
CA ASN A 268 -24.17 41.74 -28.77
C ASN A 268 -25.52 42.30 -29.14
N ASP A 269 -26.59 41.90 -28.45
CA ASP A 269 -27.89 42.59 -28.57
C ASP A 269 -27.79 43.97 -27.90
N SER A 270 -27.44 44.94 -28.71
CA SER A 270 -27.58 46.35 -28.38
C SER A 270 -29.05 46.69 -28.23
N TRP A 271 -29.48 46.88 -27.02
CA TRP A 271 -30.75 47.53 -26.75
C TRP A 271 -30.60 49.03 -26.99
N ILE A 272 -31.25 49.51 -28.03
CA ILE A 272 -31.64 50.95 -28.22
C ILE A 272 -32.95 51.17 -27.50
#